data_94c8d21a02f89cb8a6e41a8780c61396
#
_entry.id   94c8d21a02f89cb8a6e41a8780c61396
#
_cell.length_a   1.000
_cell.length_b   1.000
_cell.length_c   1.000
_cell.angle_alpha   90.00
_cell.angle_beta   90.00
_cell.angle_gamma   90.00
#
_symmetry.space_group_name_H-M   'P 1'
#
loop_
_entity.id
_entity.type
_entity.pdbx_description
1 polymer ?
#
loop_
_entity_poly.entity_id
_entity_poly.type
_entity_poly.pdbx_seq_one_letter_code
_entity_poly.pdbx_strand_id
1 'polypeptide(L)'
;SLSYNPKPNPVALQIRISEQLTAQGFNEILNNSLTKVSYYEPLEQLSLATCVKIMNPLSQDLGVMRQTLLFGGLESIQRNANRKNADLKFYEFGNCYHYNAQKIADRQAKDPHWTYDPLYAYSEEPHLALWLTGNKSAQSWVQKEEKTSFYTLHAYVNNVLRRLGVNINNCSLEPLENELCTDGMVIKAPNGKPIGFMGIVNSKLLKAFDIDNPVYYADLDWNMLLKLNKQYKPVINDLPKFPEVKRDFALLVDKSVKFADLAKAALSTEKKLLKAVNLFDVYEGKNLEAGKKSYALSFI
;
A
#
# COMPACT_ATOMS: atom_id res chain seq x y z
N SER A 1 -9.12 -40.99 15.07
CA SER A 1 -9.39 -40.02 13.98
C SER A 1 -8.34 -38.93 14.02
N LEU A 2 -7.58 -38.79 12.96
CA LEU A 2 -6.65 -37.67 12.80
C LEU A 2 -7.48 -36.41 12.56
N SER A 3 -7.48 -35.45 13.50
CA SER A 3 -8.07 -34.14 13.27
C SER A 3 -7.09 -33.33 12.44
N TYR A 4 -7.48 -32.96 11.24
CA TYR A 4 -6.71 -32.11 10.35
C TYR A 4 -7.14 -30.65 10.58
N ASN A 5 -6.24 -29.84 11.13
CA ASN A 5 -6.46 -28.39 11.19
C ASN A 5 -5.85 -27.75 9.93
N PRO A 6 -6.67 -27.31 8.97
CA PRO A 6 -6.15 -26.75 7.72
C PRO A 6 -5.33 -25.50 8.02
N LYS A 7 -4.03 -25.53 7.74
CA LYS A 7 -3.21 -24.32 7.76
C LYS A 7 -3.69 -23.38 6.66
N PRO A 8 -3.70 -22.06 6.86
CA PRO A 8 -3.97 -21.11 5.79
C PRO A 8 -3.04 -21.42 4.60
N ASN A 9 -3.63 -21.63 3.44
CA ASN A 9 -2.88 -21.87 2.21
C ASN A 9 -2.52 -20.52 1.58
N PRO A 10 -1.23 -20.11 1.52
CA PRO A 10 -0.83 -18.83 0.96
C PRO A 10 -1.27 -18.65 -0.50
N VAL A 11 -1.20 -19.72 -1.30
CA VAL A 11 -1.61 -19.69 -2.71
C VAL A 11 -3.11 -19.47 -2.84
N ALA A 12 -3.92 -20.14 -2.03
CA ALA A 12 -5.38 -19.93 -2.03
C ALA A 12 -5.76 -18.51 -1.62
N LEU A 13 -5.02 -17.89 -0.70
CA LEU A 13 -5.23 -16.49 -0.31
C LEU A 13 -4.81 -15.53 -1.43
N GLN A 14 -3.69 -15.81 -2.11
CA GLN A 14 -3.27 -15.05 -3.28
C GLN A 14 -4.32 -15.11 -4.38
N ILE A 15 -4.82 -16.29 -4.75
CA ILE A 15 -5.89 -16.46 -5.75
C ILE A 15 -7.13 -15.66 -5.35
N ARG A 16 -7.55 -15.72 -4.09
CA ARG A 16 -8.72 -14.99 -3.59
C ARG A 16 -8.58 -13.46 -3.71
N ILE A 17 -7.38 -12.94 -3.48
CA ILE A 17 -7.11 -11.50 -3.66
C ILE A 17 -7.02 -11.15 -5.14
N SER A 18 -6.41 -12.01 -5.97
CA SER A 18 -6.37 -11.85 -7.43
C SER A 18 -7.77 -11.79 -8.04
N GLU A 19 -8.65 -12.71 -7.66
CA GLU A 19 -10.06 -12.71 -8.09
C GLU A 19 -10.78 -11.42 -7.68
N GLN A 20 -10.58 -10.95 -6.46
CA GLN A 20 -11.17 -9.69 -5.99
C GLN A 20 -10.66 -8.50 -6.80
N LEU A 21 -9.35 -8.36 -7.01
CA LEU A 21 -8.76 -7.26 -7.77
C LEU A 21 -9.21 -7.29 -9.23
N THR A 22 -9.22 -8.47 -9.85
CA THR A 22 -9.71 -8.64 -11.23
C THR A 22 -11.19 -8.25 -11.34
N ALA A 23 -12.05 -8.66 -10.39
CA ALA A 23 -13.45 -8.25 -10.34
C ALA A 23 -13.64 -6.74 -10.15
N GLN A 24 -12.64 -6.05 -9.59
CA GLN A 24 -12.61 -4.58 -9.44
C GLN A 24 -11.98 -3.86 -10.64
N GLY A 25 -11.67 -4.60 -11.72
CA GLY A 25 -11.16 -4.06 -12.99
C GLY A 25 -9.64 -3.90 -13.03
N PHE A 26 -8.91 -4.57 -12.16
CA PHE A 26 -7.45 -4.64 -12.27
C PHE A 26 -7.03 -5.72 -13.26
N ASN A 27 -5.90 -5.48 -13.92
CA ASN A 27 -5.20 -6.49 -14.70
C ASN A 27 -3.95 -6.94 -13.94
N GLU A 28 -3.73 -8.24 -13.88
CA GLU A 28 -2.49 -8.78 -13.36
C GLU A 28 -1.36 -8.52 -14.33
N ILE A 29 -0.23 -8.07 -13.82
CA ILE A 29 1.02 -7.97 -14.58
C ILE A 29 2.06 -8.89 -13.95
N LEU A 30 2.97 -9.38 -14.78
CA LEU A 30 4.09 -10.22 -14.36
C LEU A 30 5.34 -9.70 -15.03
N ASN A 31 6.18 -9.01 -14.26
CA ASN A 31 7.42 -8.44 -14.73
C ASN A 31 8.62 -9.29 -14.35
N ASN A 32 9.73 -9.13 -15.09
CA ASN A 32 10.98 -9.82 -14.82
C ASN A 32 11.53 -9.41 -13.43
N SER A 33 12.08 -10.36 -12.69
CA SER A 33 12.79 -10.10 -11.44
C SER A 33 14.16 -9.44 -11.69
N LEU A 34 14.73 -9.58 -12.89
CA LEU A 34 15.93 -8.88 -13.31
C LEU A 34 15.57 -7.53 -13.92
N THR A 35 16.34 -6.49 -13.57
CA THR A 35 16.05 -5.11 -13.95
C THR A 35 17.31 -4.29 -14.15
N LYS A 36 17.13 -3.03 -14.54
CA LYS A 36 18.20 -2.10 -14.89
C LYS A 36 18.90 -1.56 -13.65
N VAL A 37 20.22 -1.55 -13.68
CA VAL A 37 21.07 -0.91 -12.68
C VAL A 37 20.73 0.59 -12.56
N SER A 38 20.49 1.26 -13.70
CA SER A 38 20.19 2.70 -13.76
C SER A 38 18.95 3.14 -12.97
N TYR A 39 18.04 2.23 -12.63
CA TYR A 39 16.88 2.58 -11.81
C TYR A 39 17.26 2.84 -10.34
N TYR A 40 18.36 2.25 -9.87
CA TYR A 40 18.82 2.34 -8.49
C TYR A 40 19.98 3.33 -8.29
N GLU A 41 20.64 3.75 -9.39
CA GLU A 41 21.76 4.72 -9.32
C GLU A 41 21.39 6.04 -8.63
N PRO A 42 20.21 6.66 -8.90
CA PRO A 42 19.82 7.90 -8.26
C PRO A 42 19.22 7.74 -6.88
N LEU A 43 19.08 6.50 -6.37
CA LEU A 43 18.39 6.21 -5.12
C LEU A 43 19.37 5.98 -3.97
N GLU A 44 19.05 6.53 -2.79
CA GLU A 44 19.83 6.39 -1.58
C GLU A 44 19.30 5.24 -0.70
N GLN A 45 17.98 5.18 -0.50
CA GLN A 45 17.34 4.17 0.37
C GLN A 45 17.33 2.79 -0.28
N LEU A 46 17.09 2.71 -1.57
CA LEU A 46 17.18 1.49 -2.39
C LEU A 46 18.47 1.52 -3.22
N SER A 47 19.61 1.69 -2.56
CA SER A 47 20.89 1.92 -3.23
C SER A 47 21.41 0.68 -3.96
N LEU A 48 22.33 0.88 -4.90
CA LEU A 48 23.05 -0.19 -5.58
C LEU A 48 23.85 -1.10 -4.62
N ALA A 49 24.22 -0.60 -3.44
CA ALA A 49 24.94 -1.38 -2.42
C ALA A 49 24.08 -2.49 -1.82
N THR A 50 22.76 -2.32 -1.84
CA THR A 50 21.79 -3.30 -1.34
C THR A 50 21.14 -4.12 -2.45
N CYS A 51 21.54 -3.92 -3.73
CA CYS A 51 21.08 -4.74 -4.84
C CYS A 51 21.77 -6.13 -4.86
N VAL A 52 21.02 -7.13 -5.22
CA VAL A 52 21.55 -8.43 -5.63
C VAL A 52 22.05 -8.31 -7.08
N LYS A 53 23.36 -8.33 -7.28
CA LYS A 53 23.99 -8.14 -8.59
C LYS A 53 24.13 -9.47 -9.32
N ILE A 54 23.91 -9.46 -10.62
CA ILE A 54 24.14 -10.62 -11.50
C ILE A 54 25.57 -10.60 -12.01
N MET A 55 26.29 -11.70 -11.83
CA MET A 55 27.72 -11.78 -12.20
C MET A 55 27.96 -11.67 -13.72
N ASN A 56 27.13 -12.33 -14.52
CA ASN A 56 27.24 -12.35 -15.98
C ASN A 56 25.86 -12.05 -16.59
N PRO A 57 25.39 -10.79 -16.57
CA PRO A 57 24.08 -10.46 -17.10
C PRO A 57 24.06 -10.61 -18.63
N LEU A 58 22.95 -11.11 -19.16
CA LEU A 58 22.75 -11.24 -20.62
C LEU A 58 22.68 -9.87 -21.33
N SER A 59 22.32 -8.83 -20.61
CA SER A 59 22.35 -7.44 -21.07
C SER A 59 22.52 -6.49 -19.88
N GLN A 60 22.90 -5.24 -20.15
CA GLN A 60 22.95 -4.18 -19.11
C GLN A 60 21.58 -3.91 -18.47
N ASP A 61 20.51 -4.20 -19.19
CA ASP A 61 19.14 -4.05 -18.71
C ASP A 61 18.72 -5.12 -17.69
N LEU A 62 19.56 -6.12 -17.42
CA LEU A 62 19.30 -7.25 -16.53
C LEU A 62 20.40 -7.42 -15.49
N GLY A 63 21.03 -6.32 -15.08
CA GLY A 63 22.23 -6.33 -14.25
C GLY A 63 22.01 -6.61 -12.76
N VAL A 64 20.78 -6.39 -12.25
CA VAL A 64 20.43 -6.56 -10.84
C VAL A 64 19.05 -7.17 -10.66
N MET A 65 18.82 -7.79 -9.50
CA MET A 65 17.48 -8.20 -9.10
C MET A 65 16.71 -7.00 -8.48
N ARG A 66 15.42 -6.93 -8.74
CA ARG A 66 14.55 -5.85 -8.29
C ARG A 66 14.42 -5.80 -6.77
N GLN A 67 14.57 -4.61 -6.17
CA GLN A 67 14.32 -4.33 -4.77
C GLN A 67 12.87 -3.84 -4.52
N THR A 68 12.17 -3.45 -5.56
CA THR A 68 10.77 -3.00 -5.54
C THR A 68 10.06 -3.45 -6.80
N LEU A 69 8.75 -3.63 -6.74
CA LEU A 69 7.92 -3.92 -7.91
C LEU A 69 7.61 -2.65 -8.74
N LEU A 70 7.86 -1.46 -8.17
CA LEU A 70 7.47 -0.17 -8.78
C LEU A 70 7.91 -0.04 -10.23
N PHE A 71 9.20 -0.26 -10.53
CA PHE A 71 9.77 0.03 -11.84
C PHE A 71 9.20 -0.84 -12.96
N GLY A 72 8.98 -2.14 -12.69
CA GLY A 72 8.33 -3.03 -13.65
C GLY A 72 6.91 -2.59 -13.99
N GLY A 73 6.16 -2.11 -12.99
CA GLY A 73 4.84 -1.54 -13.18
C GLY A 73 4.88 -0.23 -13.98
N LEU A 74 5.87 0.65 -13.74
CA LEU A 74 6.05 1.88 -14.53
C LEU A 74 6.39 1.57 -15.99
N GLU A 75 7.24 0.58 -16.28
CA GLU A 75 7.49 0.12 -17.66
C GLU A 75 6.20 -0.37 -18.34
N SER A 76 5.36 -1.09 -17.60
CA SER A 76 4.07 -1.58 -18.11
C SER A 76 3.10 -0.43 -18.37
N ILE A 77 3.06 0.58 -17.51
CA ILE A 77 2.25 1.80 -17.70
C ILE A 77 2.73 2.57 -18.92
N GLN A 78 4.04 2.84 -19.03
CA GLN A 78 4.64 3.53 -20.18
C GLN A 78 4.27 2.84 -21.51
N ARG A 79 4.44 1.52 -21.56
CA ARG A 79 4.13 0.72 -22.76
C ARG A 79 2.67 0.84 -23.18
N ASN A 80 1.74 0.91 -22.21
CA ASN A 80 0.31 1.07 -22.46
C ASN A 80 -0.03 2.52 -22.85
N ALA A 81 0.53 3.51 -22.15
CA ALA A 81 0.35 4.94 -22.45
C ALA A 81 0.78 5.25 -23.88
N ASN A 82 1.92 4.71 -24.34
CA ASN A 82 2.41 4.85 -25.72
C ASN A 82 1.44 4.23 -26.76
N ARG A 83 0.54 3.35 -26.33
CA ARG A 83 -0.56 2.78 -27.15
C ARG A 83 -1.89 3.50 -26.94
N LYS A 84 -1.87 4.70 -26.32
CA LYS A 84 -3.05 5.50 -25.99
C LYS A 84 -4.05 4.81 -25.04
N ASN A 85 -3.56 3.89 -24.22
CA ASN A 85 -4.29 3.27 -23.14
C ASN A 85 -3.71 3.78 -21.82
N ALA A 86 -4.27 4.87 -21.29
CA ALA A 86 -3.73 5.60 -20.14
C ALA A 86 -4.52 5.34 -18.84
N ASP A 87 -5.74 4.78 -18.92
CA ASP A 87 -6.59 4.50 -17.78
C ASP A 87 -6.34 3.07 -17.28
N LEU A 88 -5.44 2.92 -16.32
CA LEU A 88 -4.90 1.61 -15.96
C LEU A 88 -5.04 1.33 -14.46
N LYS A 89 -5.36 0.08 -14.16
CA LYS A 89 -5.30 -0.53 -12.83
C LYS A 89 -4.52 -1.83 -12.95
N PHE A 90 -3.34 -1.86 -12.36
CA PHE A 90 -2.47 -3.04 -12.38
C PHE A 90 -2.22 -3.55 -10.97
N TYR A 91 -2.03 -4.86 -10.83
CA TYR A 91 -1.47 -5.49 -9.65
C TYR A 91 -0.45 -6.55 -10.04
N GLU A 92 0.49 -6.79 -9.14
CA GLU A 92 1.48 -7.85 -9.27
C GLU A 92 1.75 -8.49 -7.92
N PHE A 93 1.71 -9.83 -7.87
CA PHE A 93 2.36 -10.60 -6.84
C PHE A 93 3.76 -10.95 -7.30
N GLY A 94 4.78 -10.46 -6.60
CA GLY A 94 6.16 -10.66 -7.00
C GLY A 94 7.12 -10.61 -5.84
N ASN A 95 8.31 -11.15 -6.04
CA ASN A 95 9.37 -11.12 -5.03
C ASN A 95 10.27 -9.91 -5.25
N CYS A 96 10.69 -9.30 -4.14
CA CYS A 96 11.73 -8.29 -4.05
C CYS A 96 12.97 -8.90 -3.40
N TYR A 97 14.14 -8.47 -3.83
CA TYR A 97 15.41 -9.09 -3.46
C TYR A 97 16.36 -8.05 -2.88
N HIS A 98 16.96 -8.35 -1.73
CA HIS A 98 17.86 -7.44 -1.06
C HIS A 98 19.15 -8.15 -0.64
N TYR A 99 20.25 -7.41 -0.67
CA TYR A 99 21.53 -7.80 -0.11
C TYR A 99 21.89 -6.90 1.07
N ASN A 100 22.27 -7.51 2.18
CA ASN A 100 22.72 -6.78 3.36
C ASN A 100 23.87 -7.53 4.04
N ALA A 101 25.11 -7.07 3.77
CA ALA A 101 26.32 -7.65 4.34
C ALA A 101 26.35 -7.59 5.87
N GLN A 102 25.72 -6.55 6.48
CA GLN A 102 25.71 -6.36 7.93
C GLN A 102 25.02 -7.51 8.67
N LYS A 103 24.04 -8.17 8.03
CA LYS A 103 23.35 -9.36 8.61
C LYS A 103 24.34 -10.47 9.01
N ILE A 104 25.40 -10.68 8.22
CA ILE A 104 26.45 -11.69 8.53
C ILE A 104 27.20 -11.28 9.78
N ALA A 105 27.69 -10.03 9.83
CA ALA A 105 28.44 -9.51 10.97
C ALA A 105 27.60 -9.55 12.26
N ASP A 106 26.35 -9.12 12.18
CA ASP A 106 25.41 -9.16 13.31
C ASP A 106 25.12 -10.59 13.79
N ARG A 107 25.06 -11.55 12.87
CA ARG A 107 24.83 -12.96 13.22
C ARG A 107 26.05 -13.56 13.92
N GLN A 108 27.24 -13.31 13.38
CA GLN A 108 28.50 -13.75 13.99
C GLN A 108 28.71 -13.18 15.38
N ALA A 109 28.36 -11.89 15.58
CA ALA A 109 28.45 -11.24 16.88
C ALA A 109 27.48 -11.84 17.92
N LYS A 110 26.31 -12.29 17.50
CA LYS A 110 25.29 -12.92 18.39
C LYS A 110 25.59 -14.39 18.70
N ASP A 111 26.23 -15.09 17.78
CA ASP A 111 26.52 -16.51 17.90
C ASP A 111 27.92 -16.81 17.34
N PRO A 112 28.98 -16.78 18.20
CA PRO A 112 30.35 -17.04 17.78
C PRO A 112 30.59 -18.43 17.17
N HIS A 113 29.67 -19.38 17.41
CA HIS A 113 29.75 -20.75 16.85
C HIS A 113 28.94 -20.90 15.57
N TRP A 114 28.31 -19.81 15.08
CA TRP A 114 27.55 -19.86 13.83
C TRP A 114 28.44 -20.19 12.64
N THR A 115 28.08 -21.22 11.90
CA THR A 115 28.77 -21.58 10.66
C THR A 115 28.48 -20.53 9.59
N TYR A 116 29.54 -19.95 9.03
CA TYR A 116 29.42 -18.93 7.99
C TYR A 116 28.59 -19.41 6.81
N ASP A 117 27.53 -18.68 6.49
CA ASP A 117 26.67 -18.88 5.34
C ASP A 117 26.59 -17.58 4.52
N PRO A 118 27.18 -17.52 3.32
CA PRO A 118 27.15 -16.31 2.49
C PRO A 118 25.73 -15.95 2.04
N LEU A 119 24.80 -16.91 1.96
CA LEU A 119 23.41 -16.65 1.58
C LEU A 119 22.62 -15.93 2.67
N TYR A 120 23.12 -15.91 3.90
CA TYR A 120 22.47 -15.20 5.01
C TYR A 120 22.37 -13.68 4.79
N ALA A 121 23.22 -13.11 3.92
CA ALA A 121 23.16 -11.70 3.52
C ALA A 121 22.00 -11.39 2.56
N TYR A 122 21.42 -12.39 1.93
CA TYR A 122 20.38 -12.21 0.92
C TYR A 122 19.00 -12.42 1.53
N SER A 123 18.00 -11.67 1.03
CA SER A 123 16.59 -11.90 1.34
C SER A 123 15.75 -11.84 0.07
N GLU A 124 14.73 -12.70 0.05
CA GLU A 124 13.69 -12.75 -0.95
C GLU A 124 12.35 -12.56 -0.23
N GLU A 125 11.62 -11.51 -0.59
CA GLU A 125 10.43 -11.07 0.12
C GLU A 125 9.27 -10.94 -0.86
N PRO A 126 8.17 -11.73 -0.66
CA PRO A 126 6.99 -11.62 -1.51
C PRO A 126 6.19 -10.37 -1.16
N HIS A 127 5.81 -9.63 -2.19
CA HIS A 127 5.02 -8.41 -2.12
C HIS A 127 3.77 -8.51 -2.98
N LEU A 128 2.75 -7.73 -2.62
CA LEU A 128 1.63 -7.37 -3.48
C LEU A 128 1.73 -5.88 -3.78
N ALA A 129 1.84 -5.54 -5.05
CA ALA A 129 1.84 -4.15 -5.50
C ALA A 129 0.61 -3.81 -6.33
N LEU A 130 0.13 -2.57 -6.21
CA LEU A 130 -0.96 -2.01 -6.99
C LEU A 130 -0.53 -0.69 -7.63
N TRP A 131 -0.95 -0.48 -8.88
CA TRP A 131 -0.74 0.78 -9.62
C TRP A 131 -2.07 1.24 -10.19
N LEU A 132 -2.37 2.52 -10.02
CA LEU A 132 -3.51 3.17 -10.62
C LEU A 132 -3.05 4.45 -11.31
N THR A 133 -3.57 4.70 -12.53
CA THR A 133 -3.30 5.93 -13.27
C THR A 133 -4.46 6.26 -14.20
N GLY A 134 -4.54 7.52 -14.66
CA GLY A 134 -5.57 7.99 -15.57
C GLY A 134 -6.92 8.20 -14.90
N ASN A 135 -7.98 7.84 -15.59
CA ASN A 135 -9.34 8.04 -15.13
C ASN A 135 -9.86 6.82 -14.36
N LYS A 136 -10.59 7.07 -13.30
CA LYS A 136 -11.36 6.06 -12.57
C LYS A 136 -12.59 5.64 -13.34
N SER A 137 -13.23 6.61 -14.02
CA SER A 137 -14.35 6.39 -14.91
C SER A 137 -14.26 7.31 -16.12
N ALA A 138 -14.51 6.73 -17.32
CA ALA A 138 -14.56 7.49 -18.54
C ALA A 138 -15.82 8.35 -18.61
N GLN A 139 -15.78 9.45 -19.37
CA GLN A 139 -16.95 10.27 -19.66
C GLN A 139 -17.97 9.45 -20.47
N SER A 140 -19.24 9.56 -20.07
CA SER A 140 -20.38 9.01 -20.81
C SER A 140 -21.55 9.99 -20.75
N TRP A 141 -22.64 9.69 -21.44
CA TRP A 141 -23.84 10.53 -21.42
C TRP A 141 -24.50 10.62 -20.02
N VAL A 142 -24.24 9.66 -19.14
CA VAL A 142 -24.82 9.56 -17.78
C VAL A 142 -23.81 9.89 -16.68
N GLN A 143 -22.53 9.90 -16.99
CA GLN A 143 -21.46 10.07 -15.98
C GLN A 143 -20.37 11.00 -16.49
N LYS A 144 -19.98 11.96 -15.66
CA LYS A 144 -18.80 12.80 -15.90
C LYS A 144 -17.52 11.99 -15.73
N GLU A 145 -16.47 12.40 -16.43
CA GLU A 145 -15.12 11.88 -16.21
C GLU A 145 -14.70 12.10 -14.74
N GLU A 146 -14.20 11.05 -14.13
CA GLU A 146 -13.64 11.08 -12.79
C GLU A 146 -12.20 10.58 -12.82
N LYS A 147 -11.27 11.41 -12.38
CA LYS A 147 -9.85 11.03 -12.29
C LYS A 147 -9.59 10.13 -11.10
N THR A 148 -8.66 9.21 -11.27
CA THR A 148 -8.10 8.44 -10.16
C THR A 148 -7.43 9.37 -9.15
N SER A 149 -7.52 9.01 -7.86
CA SER A 149 -6.94 9.78 -6.76
C SER A 149 -6.26 8.86 -5.75
N PHE A 150 -5.51 9.45 -4.82
CA PHE A 150 -4.96 8.72 -3.69
C PHE A 150 -6.05 8.00 -2.88
N TYR A 151 -7.22 8.61 -2.72
CA TYR A 151 -8.34 7.99 -2.01
C TYR A 151 -8.91 6.77 -2.74
N THR A 152 -8.84 6.75 -4.08
CA THR A 152 -9.20 5.59 -4.89
C THR A 152 -8.27 4.41 -4.58
N LEU A 153 -6.94 4.65 -4.55
CA LEU A 153 -5.95 3.65 -4.16
C LEU A 153 -6.19 3.17 -2.73
N HIS A 154 -6.38 4.10 -1.78
CA HIS A 154 -6.65 3.78 -0.37
C HIS A 154 -7.86 2.86 -0.21
N ALA A 155 -8.95 3.10 -0.97
CA ALA A 155 -10.14 2.25 -0.92
C ALA A 155 -9.84 0.81 -1.38
N TYR A 156 -9.05 0.63 -2.45
CA TYR A 156 -8.64 -0.71 -2.91
C TYR A 156 -7.70 -1.41 -1.92
N VAL A 157 -6.72 -0.70 -1.37
CA VAL A 157 -5.84 -1.25 -0.33
C VAL A 157 -6.65 -1.68 0.90
N ASN A 158 -7.59 -0.85 1.34
CA ASN A 158 -8.48 -1.20 2.46
C ASN A 158 -9.33 -2.44 2.16
N ASN A 159 -9.82 -2.59 0.92
CA ASN A 159 -10.57 -3.79 0.52
C ASN A 159 -9.71 -5.06 0.57
N VAL A 160 -8.45 -4.98 0.14
CA VAL A 160 -7.49 -6.10 0.27
C VAL A 160 -7.26 -6.45 1.73
N LEU A 161 -6.95 -5.46 2.57
CA LEU A 161 -6.73 -5.66 4.01
C LEU A 161 -7.95 -6.29 4.67
N ARG A 162 -9.13 -5.75 4.41
CA ARG A 162 -10.40 -6.27 4.94
C ARG A 162 -10.66 -7.71 4.51
N ARG A 163 -10.37 -8.07 3.26
CA ARG A 163 -10.52 -9.43 2.75
C ARG A 163 -9.63 -10.43 3.48
N LEU A 164 -8.47 -9.97 3.95
CA LEU A 164 -7.53 -10.74 4.74
C LEU A 164 -7.81 -10.67 6.25
N GLY A 165 -8.89 -10.03 6.68
CA GLY A 165 -9.25 -9.89 8.09
C GLY A 165 -8.46 -8.82 8.85
N VAL A 166 -7.78 -7.92 8.13
CA VAL A 166 -7.06 -6.80 8.74
C VAL A 166 -7.95 -5.56 8.70
N ASN A 167 -8.29 -5.03 9.87
CA ASN A 167 -9.06 -3.80 9.97
C ASN A 167 -8.10 -2.60 9.97
N ILE A 168 -8.16 -1.79 8.93
CA ILE A 168 -7.30 -0.60 8.78
C ILE A 168 -7.51 0.42 9.92
N ASN A 169 -8.68 0.46 10.52
CA ASN A 169 -8.95 1.36 11.66
C ASN A 169 -8.14 0.98 12.92
N ASN A 170 -7.65 -0.25 12.98
CA ASN A 170 -6.75 -0.72 14.05
C ASN A 170 -5.28 -0.55 13.69
N CYS A 171 -4.99 -0.11 12.47
CA CYS A 171 -3.65 0.19 11.99
C CYS A 171 -3.33 1.67 12.22
N SER A 172 -2.06 2.01 12.38
CA SER A 172 -1.62 3.39 12.32
C SER A 172 -1.23 3.74 10.87
N LEU A 173 -1.64 4.94 10.44
CA LEU A 173 -1.22 5.53 9.18
C LEU A 173 -0.26 6.66 9.51
N GLU A 174 0.99 6.55 9.08
CA GLU A 174 2.02 7.55 9.31
C GLU A 174 2.47 8.14 7.97
N PRO A 175 2.88 9.41 7.93
CA PRO A 175 3.41 10.00 6.71
C PRO A 175 4.54 9.15 6.13
N LEU A 176 4.51 8.94 4.83
CA LEU A 176 5.57 8.23 4.11
C LEU A 176 6.67 9.21 3.73
N GLU A 177 7.89 8.90 4.15
CA GLU A 177 9.10 9.62 3.76
C GLU A 177 10.01 8.65 3.01
N ASN A 178 9.90 8.62 1.68
CA ASN A 178 10.81 7.88 0.82
C ASN A 178 11.05 8.61 -0.52
N GLU A 179 12.00 8.14 -1.27
CA GLU A 179 12.38 8.73 -2.57
C GLU A 179 11.49 8.26 -3.73
N LEU A 180 10.65 7.23 -3.52
CA LEU A 180 9.76 6.68 -4.55
C LEU A 180 8.47 7.48 -4.68
N CYS A 181 7.98 8.06 -3.59
CA CYS A 181 6.72 8.79 -3.53
C CYS A 181 6.92 10.20 -2.96
N THR A 182 6.16 11.17 -3.47
CA THR A 182 6.16 12.55 -2.94
C THR A 182 5.25 12.72 -1.74
N ASP A 183 4.10 12.05 -1.76
CA ASP A 183 3.11 12.04 -0.69
C ASP A 183 2.60 10.62 -0.51
N GLY A 184 2.37 10.23 0.73
CA GLY A 184 1.87 8.88 1.00
C GLY A 184 1.76 8.57 2.48
N MET A 185 1.41 7.31 2.74
CA MET A 185 1.22 6.77 4.08
C MET A 185 1.89 5.40 4.20
N VAL A 186 2.60 5.21 5.30
CA VAL A 186 3.01 3.89 5.78
C VAL A 186 1.88 3.31 6.59
N ILE A 187 1.53 2.06 6.33
CA ILE A 187 0.52 1.31 7.07
C ILE A 187 1.24 0.42 8.07
N LYS A 188 1.00 0.64 9.37
CA LYS A 188 1.56 -0.20 10.43
C LYS A 188 0.47 -0.99 11.13
N ALA A 189 0.73 -2.26 11.37
CA ALA A 189 -0.13 -3.12 12.18
C ALA A 189 -0.23 -2.63 13.63
N PRO A 190 -1.20 -3.10 14.42
CA PRO A 190 -1.35 -2.71 15.83
C PRO A 190 -0.10 -2.96 16.70
N ASN A 191 0.77 -3.87 16.28
CA ASN A 191 2.05 -4.16 16.96
C ASN A 191 3.21 -3.23 16.49
N GLY A 192 2.92 -2.18 15.72
CA GLY A 192 3.88 -1.22 15.19
C GLY A 192 4.69 -1.69 13.98
N LYS A 193 4.53 -2.94 13.53
CA LYS A 193 5.27 -3.45 12.36
C LYS A 193 4.65 -2.92 11.06
N PRO A 194 5.46 -2.51 10.06
CA PRO A 194 4.95 -2.06 8.78
C PRO A 194 4.28 -3.23 8.04
N ILE A 195 3.12 -2.95 7.46
CA ILE A 195 2.41 -3.84 6.52
C ILE A 195 2.82 -3.49 5.09
N GLY A 196 3.11 -2.22 4.84
CA GLY A 196 3.41 -1.68 3.54
C GLY A 196 3.17 -0.17 3.50
N PHE A 197 3.14 0.37 2.31
CA PHE A 197 2.87 1.78 2.09
C PHE A 197 2.01 2.00 0.85
N MET A 198 1.46 3.20 0.74
CA MET A 198 0.76 3.69 -0.45
C MET A 198 1.08 5.17 -0.64
N GLY A 199 1.22 5.62 -1.88
CA GLY A 199 1.63 6.99 -2.16
C GLY A 199 1.43 7.41 -3.62
N ILE A 200 1.77 8.66 -3.88
CA ILE A 200 1.83 9.25 -5.21
C ILE A 200 3.27 9.16 -5.68
N VAL A 201 3.50 8.47 -6.79
CA VAL A 201 4.86 8.27 -7.32
C VAL A 201 5.52 9.61 -7.63
N ASN A 202 6.79 9.73 -7.25
CA ASN A 202 7.58 10.94 -7.45
C ASN A 202 7.60 11.34 -8.94
N SER A 203 7.29 12.60 -9.22
CA SER A 203 7.22 13.14 -10.58
C SER A 203 8.54 13.04 -11.34
N LYS A 204 9.69 13.06 -10.64
CA LYS A 204 11.01 12.85 -11.28
C LYS A 204 11.13 11.43 -11.84
N LEU A 205 10.63 10.43 -11.11
CA LEU A 205 10.59 9.04 -11.59
C LEU A 205 9.63 8.91 -12.76
N LEU A 206 8.42 9.49 -12.69
CA LEU A 206 7.46 9.43 -13.79
C LEU A 206 8.04 10.03 -15.07
N LYS A 207 8.74 11.17 -14.99
CA LYS A 207 9.43 11.78 -16.12
C LYS A 207 10.53 10.89 -16.72
N ALA A 208 11.27 10.15 -15.89
CA ALA A 208 12.28 9.21 -16.36
C ALA A 208 11.68 8.03 -17.14
N PHE A 209 10.40 7.73 -16.91
CA PHE A 209 9.62 6.72 -17.64
C PHE A 209 8.70 7.29 -18.72
N ASP A 210 8.79 8.58 -19.03
CA ASP A 210 7.92 9.22 -20.04
C ASP A 210 6.42 9.07 -19.71
N ILE A 211 6.06 9.20 -18.42
CA ILE A 211 4.69 9.08 -17.92
C ILE A 211 4.22 10.47 -17.48
N ASP A 212 3.19 10.99 -18.15
CA ASP A 212 2.62 12.32 -17.87
C ASP A 212 1.57 12.29 -16.76
N ASN A 213 0.78 11.21 -16.68
CA ASN A 213 -0.28 11.09 -15.69
C ASN A 213 0.29 10.74 -14.31
N PRO A 214 -0.33 11.25 -13.23
CA PRO A 214 -0.03 10.79 -11.88
C PRO A 214 -0.23 9.28 -11.75
N VAL A 215 0.69 8.61 -11.06
CA VAL A 215 0.61 7.19 -10.72
C VAL A 215 0.48 7.06 -9.21
N TYR A 216 -0.54 6.36 -8.78
CA TYR A 216 -0.79 6.01 -7.38
C TYR A 216 -0.34 4.56 -7.18
N TYR A 217 0.55 4.37 -6.20
CA TYR A 217 1.25 3.10 -5.98
C TYR A 217 1.07 2.62 -4.55
N ALA A 218 0.82 1.34 -4.38
CA ALA A 218 0.88 0.67 -3.09
C ALA A 218 1.79 -0.56 -3.16
N ASP A 219 2.52 -0.79 -2.09
CA ASP A 219 3.41 -1.94 -1.90
C ASP A 219 3.14 -2.55 -0.53
N LEU A 220 2.74 -3.81 -0.51
CA LEU A 220 2.32 -4.52 0.69
C LEU A 220 3.19 -5.76 0.90
N ASP A 221 3.78 -5.91 2.09
CA ASP A 221 4.50 -7.11 2.51
C ASP A 221 3.51 -8.29 2.64
N TRP A 222 3.59 -9.20 1.68
CA TRP A 222 2.69 -10.35 1.63
C TRP A 222 2.90 -11.31 2.81
N ASN A 223 4.13 -11.48 3.28
CA ASN A 223 4.42 -12.30 4.45
C ASN A 223 3.79 -11.73 5.73
N MET A 224 3.83 -10.40 5.87
CA MET A 224 3.18 -9.74 7.00
C MET A 224 1.67 -9.90 6.94
N LEU A 225 1.06 -9.75 5.76
CA LEU A 225 -0.37 -9.97 5.55
C LEU A 225 -0.80 -11.41 5.87
N LEU A 226 -0.01 -12.41 5.46
CA LEU A 226 -0.25 -13.81 5.80
C LEU A 226 -0.19 -14.07 7.31
N LYS A 227 0.76 -13.42 8.02
CA LYS A 227 0.86 -13.52 9.48
C LYS A 227 -0.37 -12.92 10.17
N LEU A 228 -0.84 -11.77 9.71
CA LEU A 228 -2.04 -11.12 10.25
C LEU A 228 -3.30 -11.94 9.96
N ASN A 229 -3.44 -12.48 8.73
CA ASN A 229 -4.55 -13.36 8.38
C ASN A 229 -4.62 -14.61 9.27
N LYS A 230 -3.48 -15.20 9.63
CA LYS A 230 -3.40 -16.35 10.53
C LYS A 230 -3.94 -16.06 11.92
N GLN A 231 -3.85 -14.81 12.37
CA GLN A 231 -4.33 -14.36 13.68
C GLN A 231 -5.81 -13.96 13.66
N TYR A 232 -6.37 -13.78 12.45
CA TYR A 232 -7.76 -13.38 12.29
C TYR A 232 -8.71 -14.50 12.71
N LYS A 233 -9.61 -14.16 13.62
CA LYS A 233 -10.73 -15.02 14.03
C LYS A 233 -12.02 -14.29 13.67
N PRO A 234 -12.84 -14.85 12.78
CA PRO A 234 -14.14 -14.24 12.47
C PRO A 234 -15.03 -14.27 13.72
N VAL A 235 -15.61 -13.13 14.04
CA VAL A 235 -16.59 -13.00 15.12
C VAL A 235 -17.93 -12.71 14.48
N ILE A 236 -18.91 -13.54 14.81
CA ILE A 236 -20.30 -13.36 14.40
C ILE A 236 -21.05 -12.77 15.60
N ASN A 237 -21.56 -11.57 15.41
CA ASN A 237 -22.38 -10.90 16.41
C ASN A 237 -23.85 -10.99 15.98
N ASP A 238 -24.75 -10.98 16.96
CA ASP A 238 -26.18 -10.85 16.71
C ASP A 238 -26.49 -9.54 15.97
N LEU A 239 -27.51 -9.58 15.13
CA LEU A 239 -27.98 -8.37 14.46
C LEU A 239 -28.47 -7.36 15.50
N PRO A 240 -28.15 -6.07 15.33
CA PRO A 240 -28.63 -5.04 16.26
C PRO A 240 -30.16 -5.02 16.28
N LYS A 241 -30.73 -5.04 17.48
CA LYS A 241 -32.19 -4.95 17.67
C LYS A 241 -32.77 -3.56 17.40
N PHE A 242 -31.93 -2.53 17.45
CA PHE A 242 -32.30 -1.14 17.25
C PHE A 242 -31.54 -0.55 16.08
N PRO A 243 -32.17 0.39 15.33
CA PRO A 243 -31.50 1.10 14.25
C PRO A 243 -30.36 1.97 14.79
N GLU A 244 -29.36 2.19 13.95
CA GLU A 244 -28.24 3.09 14.26
C GLU A 244 -28.71 4.55 14.24
N VAL A 245 -28.18 5.36 15.13
CA VAL A 245 -28.45 6.79 15.21
C VAL A 245 -27.25 7.54 14.68
N LYS A 246 -27.47 8.36 13.67
CA LYS A 246 -26.46 9.25 13.08
C LYS A 246 -26.63 10.67 13.63
N ARG A 247 -25.53 11.30 14.06
CA ARG A 247 -25.47 12.71 14.48
C ARG A 247 -24.37 13.42 13.72
N ASP A 248 -24.70 14.54 13.13
CA ASP A 248 -23.77 15.34 12.33
C ASP A 248 -23.37 16.62 13.09
N PHE A 249 -22.07 16.94 13.06
CA PHE A 249 -21.50 18.13 13.64
C PHE A 249 -20.56 18.82 12.67
N ALA A 250 -20.65 20.15 12.60
CA ALA A 250 -19.65 20.98 11.92
C ALA A 250 -18.71 21.57 12.98
N LEU A 251 -17.42 21.22 12.89
CA LEU A 251 -16.39 21.67 13.81
C LEU A 251 -15.47 22.68 13.12
N LEU A 252 -15.39 23.87 13.68
CA LEU A 252 -14.39 24.86 13.26
C LEU A 252 -13.09 24.60 14.01
N VAL A 253 -12.04 24.28 13.29
CA VAL A 253 -10.73 23.90 13.85
C VAL A 253 -9.59 24.59 13.12
N ASP A 254 -8.41 24.63 13.73
CA ASP A 254 -7.20 25.10 13.08
C ASP A 254 -6.82 24.19 11.89
N LYS A 255 -6.20 24.74 10.85
CA LYS A 255 -5.79 23.97 9.67
C LYS A 255 -4.82 22.82 10.00
N SER A 256 -4.05 22.96 11.06
CA SER A 256 -3.12 21.92 11.54
C SER A 256 -3.80 20.68 12.13
N VAL A 257 -5.06 20.81 12.60
CA VAL A 257 -5.80 19.70 13.22
C VAL A 257 -6.14 18.66 12.17
N LYS A 258 -5.75 17.41 12.41
CA LYS A 258 -6.04 16.29 11.52
C LYS A 258 -7.36 15.63 11.90
N PHE A 259 -8.10 15.16 10.91
CA PHE A 259 -9.32 14.36 11.15
C PHE A 259 -9.05 13.14 12.06
N ALA A 260 -7.90 12.48 11.87
CA ALA A 260 -7.52 11.32 12.67
C ALA A 260 -7.46 11.63 14.17
N ASP A 261 -7.02 12.84 14.56
CA ASP A 261 -6.93 13.24 15.96
C ASP A 261 -8.33 13.43 16.57
N LEU A 262 -9.25 14.02 15.81
CA LEU A 262 -10.64 14.20 16.21
C LEU A 262 -11.37 12.85 16.35
N ALA A 263 -11.20 11.99 15.35
CA ALA A 263 -11.78 10.65 15.36
C ALA A 263 -11.25 9.82 16.54
N LYS A 264 -9.93 9.87 16.81
CA LYS A 264 -9.31 9.22 17.94
C LYS A 264 -9.83 9.75 19.29
N ALA A 265 -9.95 11.06 19.42
CA ALA A 265 -10.50 11.70 20.62
C ALA A 265 -11.94 11.22 20.88
N ALA A 266 -12.80 11.26 19.85
CA ALA A 266 -14.18 10.82 19.96
C ALA A 266 -14.29 9.33 20.36
N LEU A 267 -13.61 8.44 19.65
CA LEU A 267 -13.62 6.98 19.89
C LEU A 267 -12.98 6.60 21.24
N SER A 268 -12.05 7.40 21.76
CA SER A 268 -11.48 7.19 23.08
C SER A 268 -12.41 7.64 24.22
N THR A 269 -13.23 8.66 23.96
CA THR A 269 -14.18 9.23 24.94
C THR A 269 -15.42 8.37 25.07
N GLU A 270 -16.02 7.95 23.94
CA GLU A 270 -17.20 7.08 23.94
C GLU A 270 -16.87 5.74 23.27
N LYS A 271 -16.70 4.71 24.08
CA LYS A 271 -16.26 3.37 23.66
C LYS A 271 -17.40 2.38 23.46
N LYS A 272 -18.59 2.66 23.98
CA LYS A 272 -19.71 1.71 24.00
C LYS A 272 -20.74 2.01 22.92
N LEU A 273 -21.10 3.28 22.79
CA LEU A 273 -22.16 3.71 21.89
C LEU A 273 -21.62 4.15 20.53
N LEU A 274 -20.47 4.82 20.50
CA LEU A 274 -19.88 5.32 19.25
C LEU A 274 -19.21 4.19 18.48
N LYS A 275 -19.76 3.87 17.31
CA LYS A 275 -19.23 2.82 16.42
C LYS A 275 -18.31 3.36 15.36
N ALA A 276 -18.61 4.55 14.83
CA ALA A 276 -17.83 5.15 13.76
C ALA A 276 -17.88 6.69 13.80
N VAL A 277 -16.81 7.31 13.34
CA VAL A 277 -16.71 8.74 13.06
C VAL A 277 -16.32 8.89 11.60
N ASN A 278 -17.15 9.57 10.81
CA ASN A 278 -16.91 9.78 9.39
C ASN A 278 -16.79 11.27 9.08
N LEU A 279 -15.88 11.60 8.18
CA LEU A 279 -15.74 12.94 7.61
C LEU A 279 -16.48 12.95 6.27
N PHE A 280 -17.48 13.82 6.12
CA PHE A 280 -18.25 13.90 4.89
C PHE A 280 -18.09 15.22 4.14
N ASP A 281 -17.54 16.27 4.78
CA ASP A 281 -17.21 17.52 4.12
C ASP A 281 -16.05 18.25 4.81
N VAL A 282 -15.24 18.95 4.01
CA VAL A 282 -14.15 19.82 4.47
C VAL A 282 -14.29 21.16 3.76
N TYR A 283 -14.57 22.22 4.51
CA TYR A 283 -14.68 23.55 3.96
C TYR A 283 -13.49 24.43 4.38
N GLU A 284 -12.79 24.97 3.38
CA GLU A 284 -11.74 25.97 3.51
C GLU A 284 -12.06 27.15 2.59
N GLY A 285 -12.81 28.13 3.09
CA GLY A 285 -13.31 29.20 2.27
C GLY A 285 -13.18 30.59 2.91
N LYS A 286 -13.48 31.63 2.12
CA LYS A 286 -13.35 33.03 2.50
C LYS A 286 -14.23 33.47 3.68
N ASN A 287 -15.23 32.65 4.03
CA ASN A 287 -16.17 32.94 5.12
C ASN A 287 -15.67 32.40 6.48
N LEU A 288 -14.48 31.84 6.55
CA LEU A 288 -13.86 31.38 7.78
C LEU A 288 -12.73 32.32 8.20
N GLU A 289 -12.45 32.37 9.49
CA GLU A 289 -11.29 33.08 10.04
C GLU A 289 -9.99 32.53 9.40
N ALA A 290 -9.00 33.40 9.21
CA ALA A 290 -7.71 33.00 8.65
C ALA A 290 -7.05 31.88 9.51
N GLY A 291 -6.58 30.83 8.86
CA GLY A 291 -5.95 29.71 9.56
C GLY A 291 -6.93 28.65 10.08
N LYS A 292 -8.22 28.79 9.84
CA LYS A 292 -9.27 27.84 10.22
C LYS A 292 -9.79 27.03 9.03
N LYS A 293 -10.35 25.87 9.34
CA LYS A 293 -11.15 25.03 8.42
C LYS A 293 -12.34 24.44 9.17
N SER A 294 -13.37 24.08 8.43
CA SER A 294 -14.54 23.38 8.98
C SER A 294 -14.53 21.93 8.57
N TYR A 295 -14.65 21.04 9.52
CA TYR A 295 -14.89 19.62 9.30
C TYR A 295 -16.35 19.29 9.59
N ALA A 296 -17.06 18.73 8.61
CA ALA A 296 -18.38 18.15 8.82
C ALA A 296 -18.24 16.65 9.12
N LEU A 297 -18.49 16.28 10.37
CA LEU A 297 -18.34 14.93 10.90
C LEU A 297 -19.69 14.30 11.14
N SER A 298 -19.81 12.99 10.88
CA SER A 298 -20.94 12.22 11.36
C SER A 298 -20.49 11.14 12.34
N PHE A 299 -21.19 11.06 13.44
CA PHE A 299 -21.01 10.11 14.54
C PHE A 299 -22.13 9.08 14.47
N ILE A 300 -21.79 7.80 14.45
CA ILE A 300 -22.70 6.66 14.34
C ILE A 300 -22.62 5.82 15.59
#